data_d2c9b0ee5cb123c8160eab425c5aa2a7
#
_entry.id   d2c9b0ee5cb123c8160eab425c5aa2a7
#
_cell.length_a   1.000
_cell.length_b   1.000
_cell.length_c   1.000
_cell.angle_alpha   90.00
_cell.angle_beta   90.00
_cell.angle_gamma   90.00
#
_symmetry.space_group_name_H-M   'P 1'
#
loop_
_entity.id
_entity.type
_entity.pdbx_description
1 polymer ?
#
loop_
_entity_poly.entity_id
_entity_poly.type
_entity_poly.pdbx_seq_one_letter_code
_entity_poly.pdbx_strand_id
1 'polypeptide(L)'
;MKKKILICGNFNIVHSGHIRIFEFAKKMNTKLIVGVFCDKKAGKKVFIKEKQRLECVKSNTFVDEVHLISSSLKNFILKIKPDILLKGQEFEKTNNPELKYLDKIGAKLIFGSGSTNYSSLEMISNEFIDKNYSQLVHEKDYLDRHQINSKKLINITKKFNKLKVAVIGDSIIDEYILTNPIGMSREDTTIVVAPISSNLFVGGAAIVAAHAASLGAESSLFTINGKDKYNKF
;
A
#
# COMPACT_ATOMS: atom_id res chain seq x y z
N MET A 1 0.43 17.26 22.71
CA MET A 1 -0.32 16.89 21.48
C MET A 1 0.68 16.55 20.38
N LYS A 2 0.44 15.50 19.57
CA LYS A 2 1.28 15.22 18.40
C LYS A 2 1.16 16.36 17.39
N LYS A 3 2.27 16.78 16.78
CA LYS A 3 2.27 17.76 15.69
C LYS A 3 1.46 17.24 14.51
N LYS A 4 0.77 18.12 13.80
CA LYS A 4 -0.05 17.79 12.62
C LYS A 4 0.76 18.05 11.35
N ILE A 5 0.91 17.03 10.53
CA ILE A 5 1.40 17.18 9.16
C ILE A 5 0.23 17.11 8.19
N LEU A 6 0.18 18.05 7.26
CA LEU A 6 -0.77 18.06 6.16
C LEU A 6 -0.07 17.76 4.84
N ILE A 7 -0.63 16.85 4.06
CA ILE A 7 -0.26 16.58 2.66
C ILE A 7 -1.52 16.78 1.80
N CYS A 8 -1.40 17.46 0.66
CA CYS A 8 -2.52 17.69 -0.24
C CYS A 8 -2.18 17.22 -1.65
N GLY A 9 -3.13 16.57 -2.31
CA GLY A 9 -2.92 16.08 -3.68
C GLY A 9 -4.19 15.55 -4.35
N ASN A 10 -4.05 15.15 -5.62
CA ASN A 10 -5.12 14.52 -6.37
C ASN A 10 -5.28 13.03 -6.07
N PHE A 11 -4.19 12.33 -5.83
CA PHE A 11 -4.15 10.90 -5.49
C PHE A 11 -4.98 10.02 -6.45
N ASN A 12 -4.85 10.23 -7.75
CA ASN A 12 -5.49 9.34 -8.74
C ASN A 12 -5.13 7.88 -8.49
N ILE A 13 -3.85 7.64 -8.28
CA ILE A 13 -3.30 6.35 -7.88
C ILE A 13 -2.30 6.63 -6.76
N VAL A 14 -2.44 5.92 -5.65
CA VAL A 14 -1.42 5.94 -4.59
C VAL A 14 -0.28 5.02 -5.04
N HIS A 15 0.88 5.60 -5.30
CA HIS A 15 2.08 4.89 -5.76
C HIS A 15 3.21 4.99 -4.72
N SER A 16 4.31 4.29 -4.96
CA SER A 16 5.45 4.20 -4.03
C SER A 16 5.98 5.56 -3.56
N GLY A 17 5.94 6.61 -4.40
CA GLY A 17 6.31 7.97 -4.01
C GLY A 17 5.40 8.56 -2.93
N HIS A 18 4.08 8.33 -3.04
CA HIS A 18 3.13 8.75 -2.01
C HIS A 18 3.34 7.96 -0.70
N ILE A 19 3.55 6.65 -0.79
CA ILE A 19 3.80 5.82 0.40
C ILE A 19 5.04 6.31 1.15
N ARG A 20 6.14 6.58 0.45
CA ARG A 20 7.36 7.08 1.06
C ARG A 20 7.18 8.43 1.78
N ILE A 21 6.44 9.36 1.17
CA ILE A 21 6.19 10.67 1.81
C ILE A 21 5.25 10.53 3.02
N PHE A 22 4.30 9.60 3.01
CA PHE A 22 3.45 9.28 4.16
C PHE A 22 4.26 8.66 5.30
N GLU A 23 5.12 7.69 4.99
CA GLU A 23 6.03 7.06 5.93
C GLU A 23 6.99 8.10 6.55
N PHE A 24 7.57 8.99 5.74
CA PHE A 24 8.40 10.09 6.20
C PHE A 24 7.67 10.96 7.23
N ALA A 25 6.42 11.33 6.96
CA ALA A 25 5.60 12.09 7.89
C ALA A 25 5.41 11.35 9.22
N LYS A 26 5.20 10.02 9.18
CA LYS A 26 5.01 9.20 10.40
C LYS A 26 6.28 9.04 11.21
N LYS A 27 7.46 8.93 10.57
CA LYS A 27 8.75 8.89 11.27
C LYS A 27 9.04 10.14 12.11
N MET A 28 8.40 11.26 11.78
CA MET A 28 8.45 12.49 12.60
C MET A 28 7.56 12.44 13.85
N ASN A 29 6.98 11.29 14.19
CA ASN A 29 6.04 11.09 15.31
C ASN A 29 4.87 12.09 15.31
N THR A 30 4.24 12.26 14.16
CA THR A 30 3.19 13.24 13.90
C THR A 30 1.85 12.58 13.60
N LYS A 31 0.79 13.40 13.61
CA LYS A 31 -0.52 13.04 13.08
C LYS A 31 -0.57 13.43 11.60
N LEU A 32 -0.63 12.43 10.71
CA LEU A 32 -0.70 12.66 9.27
C LEU A 32 -2.13 12.87 8.82
N ILE A 33 -2.39 14.06 8.28
CA ILE A 33 -3.65 14.45 7.68
C ILE A 33 -3.45 14.58 6.17
N VAL A 34 -4.31 13.94 5.39
CA VAL A 34 -4.23 14.01 3.91
C VAL A 34 -5.49 14.69 3.36
N GLY A 35 -5.27 15.71 2.56
CA GLY A 35 -6.31 16.42 1.81
C GLY A 35 -6.36 15.93 0.36
N VAL A 36 -7.49 15.38 -0.08
CA VAL A 36 -7.73 14.94 -1.45
C VAL A 36 -8.55 16.02 -2.16
N PHE A 37 -8.08 16.54 -3.29
CA PHE A 37 -8.85 17.52 -4.05
C PHE A 37 -10.12 16.90 -4.64
N CYS A 38 -11.27 17.58 -4.53
CA CYS A 38 -12.50 17.17 -5.18
C CYS A 38 -12.33 17.19 -6.73
N ASP A 39 -13.19 16.46 -7.45
CA ASP A 39 -13.11 16.35 -8.91
C ASP A 39 -13.09 17.70 -9.61
N LYS A 40 -13.91 18.64 -9.14
CA LYS A 40 -13.98 20.01 -9.67
C LYS A 40 -12.65 20.76 -9.57
N LYS A 41 -11.86 20.52 -8.51
CA LYS A 41 -10.58 21.21 -8.26
C LYS A 41 -9.39 20.47 -8.84
N ALA A 42 -9.47 19.16 -8.89
CA ALA A 42 -8.45 18.32 -9.47
C ALA A 42 -8.31 18.48 -11.00
N GLY A 43 -9.37 18.97 -11.66
CA GLY A 43 -9.37 19.34 -13.08
C GLY A 43 -9.34 18.14 -14.03
N LYS A 44 -9.02 18.38 -15.32
CA LYS A 44 -9.05 17.37 -16.40
C LYS A 44 -8.01 16.24 -16.23
N LYS A 45 -7.10 16.34 -15.28
CA LYS A 45 -6.04 15.33 -15.03
C LYS A 45 -6.48 14.20 -14.11
N VAL A 46 -7.75 14.15 -13.71
CA VAL A 46 -8.27 13.15 -12.78
C VAL A 46 -9.16 12.17 -13.53
N PHE A 47 -8.83 10.88 -13.41
CA PHE A 47 -9.53 9.78 -14.06
C PHE A 47 -10.39 8.97 -13.07
N ILE A 48 -10.07 9.05 -11.77
CA ILE A 48 -10.75 8.30 -10.71
C ILE A 48 -11.62 9.26 -9.89
N LYS A 49 -12.87 8.89 -9.62
CA LYS A 49 -13.80 9.70 -8.84
C LYS A 49 -13.28 9.99 -7.43
N GLU A 50 -13.56 11.20 -6.93
CA GLU A 50 -13.09 11.69 -5.63
C GLU A 50 -13.38 10.72 -4.47
N LYS A 51 -14.53 10.05 -4.48
CA LYS A 51 -14.90 9.06 -3.45
C LYS A 51 -13.93 7.90 -3.41
N GLN A 52 -13.57 7.33 -4.56
CA GLN A 52 -12.64 6.22 -4.67
C GLN A 52 -11.21 6.63 -4.29
N ARG A 53 -10.77 7.84 -4.72
CA ARG A 53 -9.47 8.39 -4.36
C ARG A 53 -9.35 8.61 -2.85
N LEU A 54 -10.41 9.11 -2.23
CA LEU A 54 -10.48 9.31 -0.79
C LEU A 54 -10.44 7.99 -0.03
N GLU A 55 -11.17 6.97 -0.48
CA GLU A 55 -11.13 5.62 0.10
C GLU A 55 -9.74 4.98 -0.02
N CYS A 56 -9.09 5.12 -1.18
CA CYS A 56 -7.75 4.60 -1.42
C CYS A 56 -6.72 5.23 -0.46
N VAL A 57 -6.77 6.54 -0.25
CA VAL A 57 -5.89 7.22 0.71
C VAL A 57 -6.23 6.82 2.14
N LYS A 58 -7.52 6.71 2.48
CA LYS A 58 -7.99 6.35 3.81
C LYS A 58 -7.56 4.94 4.23
N SER A 59 -7.46 4.01 3.29
CA SER A 59 -7.03 2.63 3.56
C SER A 59 -5.53 2.49 3.84
N ASN A 60 -4.74 3.57 3.64
CA ASN A 60 -3.31 3.52 3.88
C ASN A 60 -2.97 3.55 5.38
N THR A 61 -2.05 2.67 5.81
CA THR A 61 -1.67 2.48 7.22
C THR A 61 -1.04 3.71 7.87
N PHE A 62 -0.35 4.54 7.07
CA PHE A 62 0.34 5.73 7.59
C PHE A 62 -0.59 6.92 7.79
N VAL A 63 -1.80 6.91 7.21
CA VAL A 63 -2.71 8.06 7.22
C VAL A 63 -3.65 8.01 8.43
N ASP A 64 -3.64 9.07 9.23
CA ASP A 64 -4.51 9.19 10.41
C ASP A 64 -5.87 9.79 10.07
N GLU A 65 -5.91 10.81 9.20
CA GLU A 65 -7.16 11.46 8.76
C GLU A 65 -7.11 11.79 7.27
N VAL A 66 -8.25 11.66 6.62
CA VAL A 66 -8.43 12.04 5.21
C VAL A 66 -9.61 12.99 5.08
N HIS A 67 -9.42 14.07 4.32
CA HIS A 67 -10.45 15.07 4.05
C HIS A 67 -10.56 15.38 2.57
N LEU A 68 -11.80 15.58 2.09
CA LEU A 68 -12.04 16.09 0.74
C LEU A 68 -11.90 17.61 0.73
N ILE A 69 -11.07 18.14 -0.16
CA ILE A 69 -10.87 19.58 -0.34
C ILE A 69 -11.83 20.09 -1.42
N SER A 70 -13.00 20.56 -0.99
CA SER A 70 -14.01 21.23 -1.85
C SER A 70 -13.85 22.75 -1.84
N SER A 71 -13.31 23.33 -0.76
CA SER A 71 -13.00 24.75 -0.62
C SER A 71 -11.65 25.16 -1.21
N SER A 72 -11.26 26.43 -1.15
CA SER A 72 -9.89 26.82 -1.51
C SER A 72 -8.86 26.16 -0.59
N LEU A 73 -7.66 25.85 -1.14
CA LEU A 73 -6.57 25.27 -0.33
C LEU A 73 -6.23 26.17 0.86
N LYS A 74 -6.28 27.50 0.68
CA LYS A 74 -6.14 28.48 1.75
C LYS A 74 -7.12 28.22 2.89
N ASN A 75 -8.41 28.14 2.59
CA ASN A 75 -9.45 27.97 3.61
C ASN A 75 -9.29 26.60 4.31
N PHE A 76 -8.88 25.58 3.56
CA PHE A 76 -8.62 24.26 4.11
C PHE A 76 -7.43 24.27 5.08
N ILE A 77 -6.30 24.89 4.72
CA ILE A 77 -5.12 25.05 5.59
C ILE A 77 -5.49 25.80 6.87
N LEU A 78 -6.22 26.91 6.74
CA LEU A 78 -6.66 27.72 7.90
C LEU A 78 -7.63 26.97 8.82
N LYS A 79 -8.43 26.05 8.27
CA LYS A 79 -9.34 25.19 9.04
C LYS A 79 -8.58 24.10 9.80
N ILE A 80 -7.66 23.40 9.14
CA ILE A 80 -6.90 22.28 9.72
C ILE A 80 -5.87 22.78 10.72
N LYS A 81 -5.26 23.94 10.44
CA LYS A 81 -4.14 24.52 11.22
C LYS A 81 -3.03 23.47 11.45
N PRO A 82 -2.39 22.99 10.38
CA PRO A 82 -1.28 22.07 10.51
C PRO A 82 -0.05 22.79 11.08
N ASP A 83 0.84 22.05 11.74
CA ASP A 83 2.15 22.56 12.12
C ASP A 83 3.14 22.52 10.93
N ILE A 84 2.92 21.59 10.02
CA ILE A 84 3.75 21.38 8.84
C ILE A 84 2.85 21.09 7.62
N LEU A 85 3.10 21.79 6.51
CA LEU A 85 2.65 21.38 5.18
C LEU A 85 3.80 20.64 4.50
N LEU A 86 3.60 19.39 4.14
CA LEU A 86 4.60 18.56 3.46
C LEU A 86 4.22 18.40 2.00
N LYS A 87 5.16 18.73 1.10
CA LYS A 87 5.03 18.59 -0.36
C LYS A 87 6.15 17.71 -0.92
N GLY A 88 5.93 17.14 -2.09
CA GLY A 88 6.99 16.43 -2.81
C GLY A 88 8.15 17.38 -3.19
N GLN A 89 9.34 16.85 -3.29
CA GLN A 89 10.55 17.63 -3.62
C GLN A 89 10.45 18.30 -5.00
N GLU A 90 9.68 17.73 -5.90
CA GLU A 90 9.39 18.30 -7.22
C GLU A 90 8.78 19.71 -7.18
N PHE A 91 8.16 20.07 -6.03
CA PHE A 91 7.56 21.39 -5.82
C PHE A 91 8.51 22.40 -5.19
N GLU A 92 9.72 22.02 -4.77
CA GLU A 92 10.66 22.89 -4.06
C GLU A 92 11.07 24.12 -4.91
N LYS A 93 11.31 23.91 -6.20
CA LYS A 93 11.70 24.97 -7.14
C LYS A 93 10.50 25.65 -7.81
N THR A 94 9.28 25.36 -7.39
CA THR A 94 8.06 25.95 -7.96
C THR A 94 7.55 27.10 -7.09
N ASN A 95 6.62 27.89 -7.65
CA ASN A 95 5.92 28.89 -6.85
C ASN A 95 5.01 28.23 -5.83
N ASN A 96 5.20 28.53 -4.54
CA ASN A 96 4.45 27.98 -3.43
C ASN A 96 3.62 29.08 -2.73
N PRO A 97 2.47 29.49 -3.29
CA PRO A 97 1.65 30.57 -2.76
C PRO A 97 1.11 30.29 -1.35
N GLU A 98 1.16 29.03 -0.93
CA GLU A 98 0.72 28.58 0.41
C GLU A 98 1.58 29.17 1.53
N LEU A 99 2.83 29.52 1.30
CA LEU A 99 3.75 30.15 2.27
C LEU A 99 3.09 31.33 2.99
N LYS A 100 2.44 32.22 2.24
CA LYS A 100 1.75 33.39 2.80
C LYS A 100 0.65 33.05 3.83
N TYR A 101 0.08 31.84 3.75
CA TYR A 101 -0.96 31.39 4.67
C TYR A 101 -0.39 30.58 5.81
N LEU A 102 0.69 29.84 5.57
CA LEU A 102 1.41 29.09 6.59
C LEU A 102 2.06 30.03 7.61
N ASP A 103 2.69 31.11 7.16
CA ASP A 103 3.27 32.14 8.02
C ASP A 103 2.25 32.72 9.02
N LYS A 104 1.00 32.92 8.56
CA LYS A 104 -0.07 33.45 9.42
C LYS A 104 -0.48 32.52 10.56
N ILE A 105 -0.25 31.22 10.43
CA ILE A 105 -0.59 30.21 11.44
C ILE A 105 0.65 29.61 12.12
N GLY A 106 1.85 30.13 11.83
CA GLY A 106 3.11 29.64 12.38
C GLY A 106 3.52 28.24 11.88
N ALA A 107 2.97 27.81 10.73
CA ALA A 107 3.26 26.50 10.15
C ALA A 107 4.48 26.54 9.22
N LYS A 108 5.17 25.41 9.09
CA LYS A 108 6.33 25.28 8.21
C LYS A 108 5.97 24.56 6.91
N LEU A 109 6.53 25.00 5.79
CA LEU A 109 6.54 24.25 4.54
C LEU A 109 7.81 23.40 4.49
N ILE A 110 7.66 22.10 4.30
CA ILE A 110 8.76 21.15 4.16
C ILE A 110 8.60 20.41 2.82
N PHE A 111 9.71 20.19 2.14
CA PHE A 111 9.77 19.38 0.94
C PHE A 111 10.42 18.04 1.27
N GLY A 112 9.73 16.95 0.93
CA GLY A 112 10.20 15.60 1.13
C GLY A 112 10.40 14.90 -0.21
N SER A 113 11.56 14.33 -0.45
CA SER A 113 11.82 13.65 -1.72
C SER A 113 11.18 12.27 -1.81
N GLY A 114 10.68 11.72 -0.73
CA GLY A 114 10.41 10.28 -0.73
C GLY A 114 11.64 9.45 -1.18
N SER A 115 12.73 10.11 -1.59
CA SER A 115 14.06 9.55 -1.78
C SER A 115 14.86 9.86 -0.53
N THR A 116 14.68 9.07 0.50
CA THR A 116 15.64 9.04 1.58
C THR A 116 16.88 8.37 1.00
N ASN A 117 18.02 9.04 1.06
CA ASN A 117 19.32 8.41 0.97
C ASN A 117 19.49 7.51 2.22
N TYR A 118 18.72 6.44 2.29
CA TYR A 118 19.05 5.36 3.18
C TYR A 118 20.25 4.64 2.57
N SER A 119 21.36 4.59 3.27
CA SER A 119 22.36 3.61 2.95
C SER A 119 21.67 2.24 2.99
N SER A 120 21.93 1.39 2.01
CA SER A 120 21.39 0.01 1.96
C SER A 120 21.63 -0.73 3.28
N LEU A 121 22.67 -0.36 4.02
CA LEU A 121 23.04 -0.89 5.34
C LEU A 121 22.07 -0.44 6.46
N GLU A 122 21.58 0.81 6.46
CA GLU A 122 20.59 1.27 7.43
C GLU A 122 19.21 0.66 7.20
N MET A 123 18.81 0.47 5.95
CA MET A 123 17.58 -0.27 5.63
C MET A 123 17.68 -1.73 6.09
N ILE A 124 18.81 -2.39 5.82
CA ILE A 124 19.05 -3.77 6.22
C ILE A 124 19.14 -3.87 7.75
N SER A 125 19.84 -2.97 8.45
CA SER A 125 19.95 -3.02 9.89
C SER A 125 18.62 -2.76 10.61
N ASN A 126 17.81 -1.79 10.15
CA ASN A 126 16.49 -1.51 10.73
C ASN A 126 15.46 -2.59 10.44
N GLU A 127 15.57 -3.30 9.30
CA GLU A 127 14.69 -4.43 9.01
C GLU A 127 15.12 -5.72 9.73
N PHE A 128 16.42 -5.96 9.92
CA PHE A 128 16.93 -7.20 10.52
C PHE A 128 17.10 -7.15 12.04
N ILE A 129 17.25 -5.96 12.64
CA ILE A 129 17.50 -5.86 14.09
C ILE A 129 16.18 -5.77 14.90
N ASP A 130 15.12 -5.17 14.34
CA ASP A 130 13.86 -4.90 15.08
C ASP A 130 12.68 -5.80 14.76
N LYS A 131 12.77 -6.73 13.82
CA LYS A 131 11.64 -7.59 13.45
C LYS A 131 11.97 -9.06 13.62
N ASN A 132 11.46 -9.65 14.71
CA ASN A 132 11.22 -11.09 14.76
C ASN A 132 10.26 -11.47 13.61
N TYR A 133 10.79 -11.92 12.49
CA TYR A 133 10.03 -12.34 11.30
C TYR A 133 9.04 -13.50 11.54
N SER A 134 9.08 -14.10 12.72
CA SER A 134 8.15 -15.16 13.14
C SER A 134 6.85 -14.67 13.78
N GLN A 135 6.69 -13.35 13.99
CA GLN A 135 5.46 -12.81 14.57
C GLN A 135 4.88 -11.71 13.68
N LEU A 136 3.68 -11.95 13.16
CA LEU A 136 2.82 -10.90 12.60
C LEU A 136 2.44 -9.93 13.74
N VAL A 137 3.25 -8.89 13.91
CA VAL A 137 2.93 -7.82 14.87
C VAL A 137 1.88 -6.92 14.22
N HIS A 138 0.65 -7.07 14.67
CA HIS A 138 -0.40 -6.11 14.32
C HIS A 138 -0.14 -4.81 15.10
N GLU A 139 0.14 -3.72 14.38
CA GLU A 139 0.22 -2.40 14.99
C GLU A 139 -1.15 -2.05 15.59
N LYS A 140 -1.26 -2.08 16.91
CA LYS A 140 -2.50 -1.75 17.63
C LYS A 140 -3.04 -0.38 17.21
N ASP A 141 -2.16 0.59 17.03
CA ASP A 141 -2.50 1.94 16.57
C ASP A 141 -3.27 1.95 15.23
N TYR A 142 -2.92 1.06 14.30
CA TYR A 142 -3.62 0.93 13.02
C TYR A 142 -5.04 0.37 13.21
N LEU A 143 -5.15 -0.70 13.97
CA LEU A 143 -6.44 -1.34 14.21
C LEU A 143 -7.41 -0.38 14.93
N ASP A 144 -6.90 0.35 15.93
CA ASP A 144 -7.71 1.30 16.70
C ASP A 144 -8.14 2.51 15.85
N ARG A 145 -7.22 3.08 15.06
CA ARG A 145 -7.55 4.21 14.18
C ARG A 145 -8.59 3.86 13.11
N HIS A 146 -8.53 2.66 12.57
CA HIS A 146 -9.46 2.18 11.55
C HIS A 146 -10.66 1.43 12.12
N GLN A 147 -10.79 1.38 13.46
CA GLN A 147 -11.88 0.70 14.16
C GLN A 147 -12.03 -0.77 13.72
N ILE A 148 -10.90 -1.41 13.46
CA ILE A 148 -10.83 -2.83 13.09
C ILE A 148 -10.74 -3.64 14.36
N ASN A 149 -11.68 -4.54 14.57
CA ASN A 149 -11.66 -5.50 15.67
C ASN A 149 -12.07 -6.90 15.20
N SER A 150 -11.62 -7.92 15.92
CA SER A 150 -11.83 -9.31 15.57
C SER A 150 -13.31 -9.67 15.43
N LYS A 151 -14.19 -9.16 16.29
CA LYS A 151 -15.64 -9.42 16.21
C LYS A 151 -16.24 -8.89 14.91
N LYS A 152 -15.84 -7.68 14.50
CA LYS A 152 -16.30 -7.05 13.25
C LYS A 152 -15.82 -7.84 12.03
N LEU A 153 -14.55 -8.28 12.04
CA LEU A 153 -13.99 -9.12 10.97
C LEU A 153 -14.70 -10.47 10.87
N ILE A 154 -14.90 -11.17 11.99
CA ILE A 154 -15.65 -12.43 12.04
C ILE A 154 -17.07 -12.25 11.51
N ASN A 155 -17.74 -11.15 11.85
CA ASN A 155 -19.09 -10.89 11.35
C ASN A 155 -19.12 -10.60 9.84
N ILE A 156 -18.05 -10.03 9.29
CA ILE A 156 -17.91 -9.83 7.83
C ILE A 156 -17.67 -11.17 7.15
N THR A 157 -16.72 -11.98 7.64
CA THR A 157 -16.39 -13.27 7.02
C THR A 157 -17.57 -14.25 7.07
N LYS A 158 -18.38 -14.25 8.13
CA LYS A 158 -19.61 -15.05 8.19
C LYS A 158 -20.64 -14.75 7.09
N LYS A 159 -20.56 -13.58 6.46
CA LYS A 159 -21.44 -13.22 5.34
C LYS A 159 -20.94 -13.73 3.99
N PHE A 160 -19.72 -14.23 3.94
CA PHE A 160 -19.10 -14.68 2.68
C PHE A 160 -19.81 -15.93 2.11
N ASN A 161 -20.45 -16.74 2.95
CA ASN A 161 -21.27 -17.88 2.52
C ASN A 161 -22.49 -17.51 1.63
N LYS A 162 -22.80 -16.22 1.55
CA LYS A 162 -23.87 -15.69 0.69
C LYS A 162 -23.36 -15.11 -0.64
N LEU A 163 -22.04 -15.07 -0.79
CA LEU A 163 -21.41 -14.49 -1.98
C LEU A 163 -21.25 -15.55 -3.07
N LYS A 164 -21.57 -15.17 -4.29
CA LYS A 164 -21.20 -15.89 -5.50
C LYS A 164 -20.06 -15.17 -6.17
N VAL A 165 -18.93 -15.84 -6.30
CA VAL A 165 -17.69 -15.26 -6.84
C VAL A 165 -17.34 -15.97 -8.15
N ALA A 166 -17.26 -15.21 -9.23
CA ALA A 166 -16.72 -15.69 -10.51
C ALA A 166 -15.27 -15.22 -10.61
N VAL A 167 -14.35 -16.15 -10.71
CA VAL A 167 -12.93 -15.89 -10.96
C VAL A 167 -12.62 -16.23 -12.39
N ILE A 168 -12.11 -15.28 -13.16
CA ILE A 168 -11.77 -15.43 -14.57
C ILE A 168 -10.30 -15.14 -14.77
N GLY A 169 -9.55 -16.08 -15.32
CA GLY A 169 -8.12 -15.91 -15.60
C GLY A 169 -7.37 -17.21 -15.75
N ASP A 170 -6.07 -17.11 -15.95
CA ASP A 170 -5.21 -18.25 -16.18
C ASP A 170 -4.92 -19.02 -14.88
N SER A 171 -5.11 -20.35 -14.93
CA SER A 171 -4.62 -21.24 -13.90
C SER A 171 -3.15 -21.54 -14.15
N ILE A 172 -2.35 -21.43 -13.12
CA ILE A 172 -0.90 -21.65 -13.15
C ILE A 172 -0.57 -22.81 -12.21
N ILE A 173 0.34 -23.68 -12.65
CA ILE A 173 0.94 -24.69 -11.78
C ILE A 173 2.37 -24.27 -11.50
N ASP A 174 2.65 -23.93 -10.25
CA ASP A 174 3.98 -23.56 -9.77
C ASP A 174 4.71 -24.84 -9.33
N GLU A 175 5.84 -25.13 -9.95
CA GLU A 175 6.71 -26.25 -9.56
C GLU A 175 7.88 -25.73 -8.73
N TYR A 176 7.91 -26.06 -7.45
CA TYR A 176 8.99 -25.72 -6.53
C TYR A 176 9.96 -26.90 -6.43
N ILE A 177 11.16 -26.70 -6.97
CA ILE A 177 12.21 -27.73 -6.96
C ILE A 177 13.21 -27.41 -5.84
N LEU A 178 13.23 -28.22 -4.81
CA LEU A 178 14.27 -28.18 -3.78
C LEU A 178 15.58 -28.75 -4.37
N THR A 179 16.68 -28.03 -4.22
CA THR A 179 17.95 -28.38 -4.83
C THR A 179 19.11 -28.32 -3.83
N ASN A 180 20.13 -29.13 -4.05
CA ASN A 180 21.44 -28.99 -3.40
C ASN A 180 22.42 -28.25 -4.33
N PRO A 181 23.12 -27.21 -3.86
CA PRO A 181 24.20 -26.61 -4.63
C PRO A 181 25.40 -27.57 -4.72
N ILE A 182 25.88 -27.85 -5.93
CA ILE A 182 27.06 -28.69 -6.19
C ILE A 182 28.32 -27.83 -6.29
N GLY A 183 28.20 -26.61 -6.83
CA GLY A 183 29.33 -25.71 -7.03
C GLY A 183 29.04 -24.66 -8.10
N MET A 184 30.10 -23.99 -8.54
CA MET A 184 30.01 -23.02 -9.64
C MET A 184 30.24 -23.72 -10.98
N SER A 185 29.51 -23.27 -12.00
CA SER A 185 29.78 -23.70 -13.38
C SER A 185 31.20 -23.28 -13.80
N ARG A 186 31.84 -24.11 -14.65
CA ARG A 186 33.16 -23.77 -15.25
C ARG A 186 33.02 -22.88 -16.48
N GLU A 187 31.81 -22.78 -17.04
CA GLU A 187 31.55 -22.08 -18.30
C GLU A 187 30.87 -20.72 -18.07
N ASP A 188 30.19 -20.54 -16.93
CA ASP A 188 29.46 -19.31 -16.61
C ASP A 188 29.44 -19.10 -15.09
N THR A 189 29.16 -17.85 -14.65
CA THR A 189 29.05 -17.49 -13.23
C THR A 189 27.74 -17.94 -12.58
N THR A 190 27.26 -19.14 -12.94
CA THR A 190 26.02 -19.75 -12.44
C THR A 190 26.28 -20.84 -11.43
N ILE A 191 25.39 -20.98 -10.45
CA ILE A 191 25.45 -22.08 -9.47
C ILE A 191 24.83 -23.32 -10.11
N VAL A 192 25.61 -24.43 -10.11
CA VAL A 192 25.12 -25.77 -10.50
C VAL A 192 24.42 -26.40 -9.33
N VAL A 193 23.20 -26.86 -9.54
CA VAL A 193 22.37 -27.49 -8.50
C VAL A 193 21.91 -28.89 -8.89
N ALA A 194 21.77 -29.77 -7.92
CA ALA A 194 21.14 -31.07 -8.09
C ALA A 194 19.73 -31.06 -7.48
N PRO A 195 18.67 -31.44 -8.21
CA PRO A 195 17.33 -31.51 -7.67
C PRO A 195 17.23 -32.65 -6.63
N ILE A 196 16.53 -32.36 -5.52
CA ILE A 196 16.24 -33.32 -4.43
C ILE A 196 14.78 -33.74 -4.49
N SER A 197 13.87 -32.81 -4.59
CA SER A 197 12.42 -33.03 -4.62
C SER A 197 11.71 -31.92 -5.39
N SER A 198 10.52 -32.22 -5.87
CA SER A 198 9.64 -31.26 -6.51
C SER A 198 8.26 -31.31 -5.86
N ASN A 199 7.69 -30.13 -5.61
CA ASN A 199 6.33 -29.94 -5.12
C ASN A 199 5.57 -29.03 -6.08
N LEU A 200 4.32 -29.41 -6.35
CA LEU A 200 3.42 -28.63 -7.21
C LEU A 200 2.42 -27.86 -6.38
N PHE A 201 2.19 -26.62 -6.76
CA PHE A 201 1.20 -25.74 -6.14
C PHE A 201 0.33 -25.10 -7.22
N VAL A 202 -0.94 -24.90 -6.87
CA VAL A 202 -1.87 -24.19 -7.72
C VAL A 202 -1.71 -22.69 -7.52
N GLY A 203 -1.51 -21.96 -8.62
CA GLY A 203 -1.35 -20.51 -8.67
C GLY A 203 -2.35 -19.84 -9.59
N GLY A 204 -2.12 -18.55 -9.87
CA GLY A 204 -2.95 -17.76 -10.78
C GLY A 204 -4.41 -17.63 -10.31
N ALA A 205 -5.35 -17.72 -11.24
CA ALA A 205 -6.77 -17.61 -10.96
C ALA A 205 -7.30 -18.77 -10.10
N ALA A 206 -6.70 -19.95 -10.22
CA ALA A 206 -7.14 -21.13 -9.49
C ALA A 206 -6.94 -20.99 -7.97
N ILE A 207 -5.80 -20.46 -7.51
CA ILE A 207 -5.58 -20.22 -6.07
C ILE A 207 -6.51 -19.12 -5.54
N VAL A 208 -6.85 -18.11 -6.34
CA VAL A 208 -7.82 -17.08 -5.95
C VAL A 208 -9.20 -17.68 -5.75
N ALA A 209 -9.64 -18.56 -6.65
CA ALA A 209 -10.91 -19.27 -6.52
C ALA A 209 -10.95 -20.16 -5.29
N ALA A 210 -9.84 -20.89 -5.01
CA ALA A 210 -9.70 -21.73 -3.82
C ALA A 210 -9.76 -20.89 -2.52
N HIS A 211 -9.12 -19.73 -2.47
CA HIS A 211 -9.21 -18.83 -1.32
C HIS A 211 -10.64 -18.28 -1.13
N ALA A 212 -11.32 -17.88 -2.19
CA ALA A 212 -12.71 -17.45 -2.09
C ALA A 212 -13.62 -18.55 -1.53
N ALA A 213 -13.45 -19.78 -2.02
CA ALA A 213 -14.19 -20.94 -1.55
C ALA A 213 -13.87 -21.28 -0.07
N SER A 214 -12.59 -21.24 0.32
CA SER A 214 -12.19 -21.54 1.70
C SER A 214 -12.67 -20.47 2.69
N LEU A 215 -12.93 -19.26 2.25
CA LEU A 215 -13.58 -18.21 3.04
C LEU A 215 -15.11 -18.38 3.11
N GLY A 216 -15.66 -19.40 2.45
CA GLY A 216 -17.08 -19.78 2.50
C GLY A 216 -17.92 -19.30 1.31
N ALA A 217 -17.35 -18.62 0.32
CA ALA A 217 -18.11 -18.17 -0.84
C ALA A 217 -18.38 -19.33 -1.81
N GLU A 218 -19.49 -19.25 -2.57
CA GLU A 218 -19.73 -20.08 -3.75
C GLU A 218 -18.83 -19.56 -4.89
N SER A 219 -17.70 -20.25 -5.13
CA SER A 219 -16.69 -19.82 -6.09
C SER A 219 -16.77 -20.63 -7.37
N SER A 220 -16.80 -19.94 -8.53
CA SER A 220 -16.73 -20.53 -9.86
C SER A 220 -15.49 -20.02 -10.59
N LEU A 221 -14.65 -20.94 -11.05
CA LEU A 221 -13.44 -20.64 -11.83
C LEU A 221 -13.73 -20.79 -13.32
N PHE A 222 -13.41 -19.77 -14.08
CA PHE A 222 -13.43 -19.76 -15.55
C PHE A 222 -12.00 -19.60 -16.04
N THR A 223 -11.43 -20.68 -16.57
CA THR A 223 -10.05 -20.73 -17.04
C THR A 223 -9.92 -21.54 -18.30
N ILE A 224 -8.81 -21.40 -18.99
CA ILE A 224 -8.41 -22.24 -20.13
C ILE A 224 -7.25 -23.11 -19.69
N ASN A 225 -7.43 -24.43 -19.74
CA ASN A 225 -6.37 -25.39 -19.43
C ASN A 225 -5.70 -25.90 -20.71
N GLY A 226 -4.38 -26.06 -20.64
CA GLY A 226 -3.59 -26.75 -21.65
C GLY A 226 -3.82 -28.27 -21.64
N LYS A 227 -3.38 -28.94 -22.70
CA LYS A 227 -3.35 -30.41 -22.76
C LYS A 227 -1.96 -30.94 -22.35
N ASP A 228 -1.45 -30.49 -21.21
CA ASP A 228 -0.15 -30.89 -20.69
C ASP A 228 -0.27 -31.93 -19.57
N LYS A 229 0.89 -32.33 -19.01
CA LYS A 229 0.96 -33.31 -17.90
C LYS A 229 0.21 -32.85 -16.63
N TYR A 230 -0.06 -31.57 -16.47
CA TYR A 230 -0.68 -30.98 -15.28
C TYR A 230 -2.18 -30.78 -15.40
N ASN A 231 -2.79 -31.09 -16.56
CA ASN A 231 -4.22 -30.89 -16.81
C ASN A 231 -5.16 -31.66 -15.83
N LYS A 232 -4.61 -32.62 -15.10
CA LYS A 232 -5.36 -33.42 -14.10
C LYS A 232 -5.05 -33.02 -12.66
N PHE A 233 -4.19 -32.00 -12.44
CA PHE A 233 -3.85 -31.46 -11.15
C PHE A 233 -4.92 -30.45 -10.70
#